data_8706680035ad8f474c972c4909ba2a38
#
_entry.id   8706680035ad8f474c972c4909ba2a38
#
_cell.length_a   1.000
_cell.length_b   1.000
_cell.length_c   1.000
_cell.angle_alpha   90.00
_cell.angle_beta   90.00
_cell.angle_gamma   90.00
#
_symmetry.space_group_name_H-M   'P 1'
#
loop_
_entity.id
_entity.type
_entity.pdbx_description
1 polymer ?
#
loop_
_entity_poly.entity_id
_entity_poly.type
_entity_poly.pdbx_seq_one_letter_code
_entity_poly.pdbx_strand_id
1 'polypeptide(L)'
;ADRVGRVRHLKREIDAVEVRREEILRFWQKIESGEIPKRVAHNDTKISNILFDKHTKNPLCVIDLDTVMTSTSLYDFGDAIRSYTNTGKEDDNNLDNVSMDLERFRAFAEGYLSEQKSLNSIELQWLAFSARYITYEQALRFLMDYINGDTYYKIAFPEHNLIRTCAQLHLLESMEEQYDAMCAIILELS
;
A
#
# COMPACT_ATOMS: atom_id res chain seq x y z
N ALA A 1 5.44 -23.37 2.13
CA ALA A 1 6.56 -24.30 2.42
C ALA A 1 7.84 -23.63 1.96
N ASP A 2 8.88 -23.62 2.78
CA ASP A 2 10.21 -23.07 2.45
C ASP A 2 10.91 -24.00 1.44
N ARG A 3 10.66 -23.76 0.16
CA ARG A 3 11.17 -24.62 -0.92
C ARG A 3 12.68 -24.49 -1.16
N VAL A 4 13.26 -23.35 -0.78
CA VAL A 4 14.65 -23.01 -1.08
C VAL A 4 15.49 -22.75 0.16
N GLY A 5 14.96 -23.03 1.36
CA GLY A 5 15.69 -22.97 2.63
C GLY A 5 16.04 -21.56 3.11
N ARG A 6 15.29 -20.53 2.71
CA ARG A 6 15.57 -19.12 3.05
C ARG A 6 14.98 -18.67 4.39
N VAL A 7 13.91 -19.29 4.89
CA VAL A 7 13.17 -18.89 6.11
C VAL A 7 14.07 -18.74 7.33
N ARG A 8 15.08 -19.59 7.47
CA ARG A 8 16.03 -19.55 8.61
C ARG A 8 16.77 -18.23 8.78
N HIS A 9 16.84 -17.40 7.72
CA HIS A 9 17.55 -16.12 7.72
C HIS A 9 16.60 -14.91 7.77
N LEU A 10 15.27 -15.13 7.82
CA LEU A 10 14.24 -14.11 7.68
C LEU A 10 13.49 -13.83 8.99
N LYS A 11 14.11 -14.14 10.13
CA LYS A 11 13.43 -14.01 11.43
C LYS A 11 12.90 -12.58 11.65
N ARG A 12 13.68 -11.56 11.31
CA ARG A 12 13.31 -10.15 11.49
C ARG A 12 12.09 -9.78 10.64
N GLU A 13 12.09 -10.16 9.37
CA GLU A 13 11.03 -9.85 8.42
C GLU A 13 9.74 -10.61 8.79
N ILE A 14 9.86 -11.87 9.19
CA ILE A 14 8.72 -12.67 9.65
C ILE A 14 8.14 -12.10 10.95
N ASP A 15 8.96 -11.78 11.94
CA ASP A 15 8.51 -11.16 13.20
C ASP A 15 7.81 -9.82 12.93
N ALA A 16 8.33 -9.00 12.00
CA ALA A 16 7.72 -7.73 11.60
C ALA A 16 6.34 -7.90 10.96
N VAL A 17 6.14 -8.98 10.21
CA VAL A 17 4.82 -9.33 9.64
C VAL A 17 3.88 -9.86 10.72
N GLU A 18 4.35 -10.77 11.56
CA GLU A 18 3.50 -11.44 12.57
C GLU A 18 2.97 -10.48 13.65
N VAL A 19 3.76 -9.49 14.08
CA VAL A 19 3.33 -8.52 15.10
C VAL A 19 2.12 -7.67 14.64
N ARG A 20 1.96 -7.47 13.34
CA ARG A 20 0.88 -6.67 12.73
C ARG A 20 -0.35 -7.47 12.34
N ARG A 21 -0.22 -8.80 12.34
CA ARG A 21 -1.23 -9.72 11.79
C ARG A 21 -2.63 -9.51 12.34
N GLU A 22 -2.78 -9.31 13.65
CA GLU A 22 -4.10 -9.20 14.28
C GLU A 22 -4.86 -7.95 13.82
N GLU A 23 -4.18 -6.82 13.69
CA GLU A 23 -4.78 -5.56 13.24
C GLU A 23 -5.17 -5.63 11.74
N ILE A 24 -4.31 -6.22 10.94
CA ILE A 24 -4.55 -6.47 9.51
C ILE A 24 -5.76 -7.39 9.31
N LEU A 25 -5.88 -8.45 10.09
CA LEU A 25 -7.03 -9.36 10.02
C LEU A 25 -8.34 -8.68 10.44
N ARG A 26 -8.31 -7.77 11.42
CA ARG A 26 -9.49 -6.97 11.79
C ARG A 26 -10.01 -6.11 10.65
N PHE A 27 -9.12 -5.46 9.91
CA PHE A 27 -9.51 -4.68 8.72
C PHE A 27 -10.11 -5.57 7.64
N TRP A 28 -9.45 -6.68 7.31
CA TRP A 28 -9.94 -7.64 6.34
C TRP A 28 -11.33 -8.20 6.71
N GLN A 29 -11.55 -8.53 7.99
CA GLN A 29 -12.84 -9.02 8.48
C GLN A 29 -13.98 -8.00 8.29
N LYS A 30 -13.71 -6.69 8.39
CA LYS A 30 -14.71 -5.66 8.13
C LYS A 30 -15.11 -5.57 6.64
N ILE A 31 -14.20 -5.89 5.74
CA ILE A 31 -14.52 -6.01 4.31
C ILE A 31 -15.34 -7.27 4.06
N GLU A 32 -14.93 -8.41 4.61
CA GLU A 32 -15.63 -9.68 4.41
C GLU A 32 -17.04 -9.70 5.05
N SER A 33 -17.21 -9.04 6.19
CA SER A 33 -18.53 -8.90 6.84
C SER A 33 -19.48 -7.95 6.10
N GLY A 34 -18.95 -7.14 5.16
CA GLY A 34 -19.72 -6.11 4.44
C GLY A 34 -19.92 -4.81 5.23
N GLU A 35 -19.30 -4.65 6.40
CA GLU A 35 -19.27 -3.36 7.10
C GLU A 35 -18.60 -2.29 6.25
N ILE A 36 -17.50 -2.62 5.59
CA ILE A 36 -16.89 -1.83 4.52
C ILE A 36 -17.50 -2.30 3.20
N PRO A 37 -18.21 -1.43 2.46
CA PRO A 37 -18.96 -1.85 1.29
C PRO A 37 -18.06 -2.22 0.12
N LYS A 38 -18.55 -3.13 -0.73
CA LYS A 38 -17.92 -3.44 -2.00
C LYS A 38 -18.28 -2.37 -3.02
N ARG A 39 -17.28 -1.95 -3.79
CA ARG A 39 -17.39 -0.96 -4.87
C ARG A 39 -16.63 -1.46 -6.11
N VAL A 40 -16.78 -0.79 -7.23
CA VAL A 40 -15.87 -1.00 -8.37
C VAL A 40 -14.57 -0.27 -8.04
N ALA A 41 -13.46 -0.98 -8.04
CA ALA A 41 -12.13 -0.48 -7.74
C ALA A 41 -11.14 -0.87 -8.83
N HIS A 42 -10.09 -0.09 -8.98
CA HIS A 42 -9.02 -0.33 -9.96
C HIS A 42 -8.07 -1.43 -9.48
N ASN A 43 -7.78 -1.46 -8.18
CA ASN A 43 -6.89 -2.43 -7.48
C ASN A 43 -5.41 -2.43 -7.90
N ASP A 44 -4.96 -1.40 -8.64
CA ASP A 44 -3.54 -1.16 -8.98
C ASP A 44 -3.36 0.33 -9.31
N THR A 45 -3.59 1.20 -8.32
CA THR A 45 -3.63 2.67 -8.47
C THR A 45 -2.26 3.35 -8.34
N LYS A 46 -1.19 2.58 -8.54
CA LYS A 46 0.18 3.14 -8.55
C LYS A 46 0.34 4.24 -9.61
N ILE A 47 1.24 5.20 -9.35
CA ILE A 47 1.43 6.38 -10.22
C ILE A 47 1.80 6.03 -11.66
N SER A 48 2.48 4.90 -11.89
CA SER A 48 2.83 4.45 -13.24
C SER A 48 1.62 4.07 -14.11
N ASN A 49 0.44 3.89 -13.50
CA ASN A 49 -0.81 3.60 -14.20
C ASN A 49 -1.63 4.86 -14.52
N ILE A 50 -1.04 6.05 -14.35
CA ILE A 50 -1.61 7.32 -14.80
C ILE A 50 -0.70 7.92 -15.86
N LEU A 51 -1.26 8.21 -17.03
CA LEU A 51 -0.56 8.94 -18.07
C LEU A 51 -0.70 10.45 -17.85
N PHE A 52 0.41 11.15 -17.97
CA PHE A 52 0.48 12.61 -17.87
C PHE A 52 0.92 13.24 -19.18
N ASP A 53 0.37 14.39 -19.49
CA ASP A 53 0.87 15.20 -20.59
C ASP A 53 2.32 15.65 -20.33
N LYS A 54 3.18 15.44 -21.31
CA LYS A 54 4.64 15.69 -21.16
C LYS A 54 4.96 17.15 -20.84
N HIS A 55 4.18 18.10 -21.36
CA HIS A 55 4.45 19.53 -21.27
C HIS A 55 3.68 20.20 -20.13
N THR A 56 2.37 19.95 -20.05
CA THR A 56 1.49 20.56 -19.06
C THR A 56 1.50 19.85 -17.72
N LYS A 57 1.96 18.57 -17.69
CA LYS A 57 1.90 17.68 -16.53
C LYS A 57 0.49 17.35 -16.05
N ASN A 58 -0.52 17.68 -16.82
CA ASN A 58 -1.89 17.33 -16.49
C ASN A 58 -2.13 15.80 -16.68
N PRO A 59 -2.94 15.17 -15.83
CA PRO A 59 -3.34 13.79 -16.04
C PRO A 59 -4.16 13.66 -17.31
N LEU A 60 -3.90 12.62 -18.10
CA LEU A 60 -4.59 12.33 -19.36
C LEU A 60 -5.58 11.18 -19.23
N CYS A 61 -5.13 10.07 -18.67
CA CYS A 61 -5.97 8.89 -18.46
C CYS A 61 -5.33 7.91 -17.48
N VAL A 62 -6.18 7.05 -16.92
CA VAL A 62 -5.79 5.86 -16.16
C VAL A 62 -5.68 4.69 -17.14
N ILE A 63 -4.67 3.84 -16.95
CA ILE A 63 -4.38 2.66 -17.78
C ILE A 63 -4.27 1.42 -16.90
N ASP A 64 -4.03 0.25 -17.52
CA ASP A 64 -3.87 -1.05 -16.83
C ASP A 64 -5.15 -1.50 -16.10
N LEU A 65 -6.26 -1.53 -16.86
CA LEU A 65 -7.61 -1.74 -16.34
C LEU A 65 -7.98 -3.22 -16.16
N ASP A 66 -7.06 -4.16 -16.35
CA ASP A 66 -7.31 -5.61 -16.22
C ASP A 66 -7.53 -6.05 -14.77
N THR A 67 -7.17 -5.23 -13.80
CA THR A 67 -7.45 -5.42 -12.36
C THR A 67 -8.76 -4.81 -11.88
N VAL A 68 -9.50 -4.10 -12.75
CA VAL A 68 -10.78 -3.47 -12.38
C VAL A 68 -11.83 -4.53 -12.06
N MET A 69 -12.28 -4.57 -10.82
CA MET A 69 -13.26 -5.53 -10.33
C MET A 69 -14.02 -5.02 -9.10
N THR A 70 -14.99 -5.81 -8.64
CA THR A 70 -15.66 -5.56 -7.37
C THR A 70 -14.69 -5.79 -6.20
N SER A 71 -14.41 -4.73 -5.45
CA SER A 71 -13.50 -4.71 -4.32
C SER A 71 -13.94 -3.63 -3.31
N THR A 72 -13.04 -2.88 -2.73
CA THR A 72 -13.33 -1.70 -1.90
C THR A 72 -12.51 -0.51 -2.38
N SER A 73 -13.09 0.70 -2.35
CA SER A 73 -12.36 1.94 -2.66
C SER A 73 -11.19 2.22 -1.70
N LEU A 74 -11.19 1.57 -0.54
CA LEU A 74 -10.08 1.66 0.41
C LEU A 74 -8.79 1.04 -0.14
N TYR A 75 -8.88 0.02 -0.98
CA TYR A 75 -7.70 -0.57 -1.62
C TYR A 75 -7.07 0.41 -2.63
N ASP A 76 -7.89 1.09 -3.42
CA ASP A 76 -7.40 2.10 -4.37
C ASP A 76 -6.72 3.27 -3.64
N PHE A 77 -7.34 3.78 -2.58
CA PHE A 77 -6.72 4.82 -1.75
C PHE A 77 -5.41 4.33 -1.13
N GLY A 78 -5.43 3.15 -0.54
CA GLY A 78 -4.25 2.58 0.13
C GLY A 78 -3.08 2.36 -0.81
N ASP A 79 -3.30 1.84 -2.01
CA ASP A 79 -2.24 1.61 -3.00
C ASP A 79 -1.70 2.92 -3.59
N ALA A 80 -2.57 3.90 -3.82
CA ALA A 80 -2.16 5.23 -4.22
C ALA A 80 -1.24 5.87 -3.16
N ILE A 81 -1.65 5.86 -1.88
CA ILE A 81 -0.82 6.40 -0.79
C ILE A 81 0.52 5.67 -0.73
N ARG A 82 0.54 4.34 -0.74
CA ARG A 82 1.78 3.55 -0.75
C ARG A 82 2.74 3.98 -1.86
N SER A 83 2.21 4.22 -3.05
CA SER A 83 3.00 4.55 -4.23
C SER A 83 3.41 6.03 -4.30
N TYR A 84 2.51 6.96 -3.96
CA TYR A 84 2.70 8.39 -4.19
C TYR A 84 3.42 9.10 -3.05
N THR A 85 3.27 8.61 -1.83
CA THR A 85 3.87 9.24 -0.65
C THR A 85 5.24 8.69 -0.30
N ASN A 86 5.64 7.55 -0.85
CA ASN A 86 6.97 7.01 -0.63
C ASN A 86 8.04 7.96 -1.20
N THR A 87 8.99 8.36 -0.36
CA THR A 87 10.11 9.23 -0.75
C THR A 87 11.21 8.47 -1.48
N GLY A 88 11.34 7.16 -1.21
CA GLY A 88 12.29 6.26 -1.86
C GLY A 88 11.69 5.47 -3.01
N LYS A 89 12.44 4.50 -3.51
CA LYS A 89 11.98 3.53 -4.49
C LYS A 89 11.35 2.32 -3.80
N GLU A 90 10.52 1.57 -4.53
CA GLU A 90 9.95 0.31 -4.04
C GLU A 90 11.03 -0.74 -3.70
N ASP A 91 12.16 -0.68 -4.38
CA ASP A 91 13.34 -1.54 -4.23
C ASP A 91 14.55 -0.76 -3.72
N ASP A 92 14.36 0.31 -2.95
CA ASP A 92 15.46 1.10 -2.40
C ASP A 92 16.23 0.29 -1.36
N ASN A 93 17.52 0.09 -1.62
CA ASN A 93 18.40 -0.64 -0.72
C ASN A 93 18.87 0.24 0.47
N ASN A 94 18.78 1.56 0.35
CA ASN A 94 19.03 2.48 1.46
C ASN A 94 17.71 2.89 2.09
N LEU A 95 17.39 2.27 3.23
CA LEU A 95 16.13 2.51 3.94
C LEU A 95 15.97 3.94 4.45
N ASP A 96 17.06 4.69 4.65
CA ASP A 96 17.00 6.11 5.03
C ASP A 96 16.30 6.99 3.97
N ASN A 97 16.22 6.50 2.74
CA ASN A 97 15.49 7.19 1.66
C ASN A 97 13.98 6.91 1.71
N VAL A 98 13.56 5.86 2.42
CA VAL A 98 12.19 5.34 2.38
C VAL A 98 11.40 5.89 3.56
N SER A 99 10.40 6.69 3.28
CA SER A 99 9.53 7.30 4.30
C SER A 99 8.19 7.67 3.66
N MET A 100 7.13 7.73 4.45
CA MET A 100 5.86 8.31 4.05
C MET A 100 5.91 9.82 4.21
N ASP A 101 5.69 10.55 3.11
CA ASP A 101 5.62 12.00 3.07
C ASP A 101 4.19 12.46 3.42
N LEU A 102 4.05 13.10 4.59
CA LEU A 102 2.75 13.52 5.12
C LEU A 102 2.14 14.67 4.31
N GLU A 103 2.93 15.52 3.68
CA GLU A 103 2.41 16.60 2.82
C GLU A 103 1.81 16.03 1.53
N ARG A 104 2.46 15.04 0.93
CA ARG A 104 1.91 14.31 -0.22
C ARG A 104 0.66 13.52 0.17
N PHE A 105 0.64 12.92 1.37
CA PHE A 105 -0.56 12.27 1.90
C PHE A 105 -1.72 13.26 1.98
N ARG A 106 -1.51 14.44 2.58
CA ARG A 106 -2.55 15.49 2.68
C ARG A 106 -3.04 15.91 1.30
N ALA A 107 -2.14 16.22 0.38
CA ALA A 107 -2.50 16.66 -0.96
C ALA A 107 -3.32 15.60 -1.73
N PHE A 108 -2.94 14.33 -1.62
CA PHE A 108 -3.70 13.24 -2.25
C PHE A 108 -5.07 13.06 -1.58
N ALA A 109 -5.13 13.04 -0.24
CA ALA A 109 -6.37 12.87 0.51
C ALA A 109 -7.37 14.00 0.22
N GLU A 110 -6.91 15.25 0.12
CA GLU A 110 -7.72 16.40 -0.26
C GLU A 110 -8.34 16.21 -1.66
N GLY A 111 -7.53 15.90 -2.66
CA GLY A 111 -8.01 15.63 -4.02
C GLY A 111 -8.98 14.45 -4.06
N TYR A 112 -8.65 13.35 -3.40
CA TYR A 112 -9.49 12.16 -3.36
C TYR A 112 -10.85 12.43 -2.70
N LEU A 113 -10.86 13.04 -1.53
CA LEU A 113 -12.09 13.34 -0.77
C LEU A 113 -12.91 14.48 -1.42
N SER A 114 -12.29 15.36 -2.21
CA SER A 114 -13.02 16.37 -2.99
C SER A 114 -13.95 15.74 -4.04
N GLU A 115 -13.55 14.61 -4.62
CA GLU A 115 -14.28 13.90 -5.68
C GLU A 115 -15.10 12.72 -5.13
N GLN A 116 -14.57 11.97 -4.19
CA GLN A 116 -15.20 10.75 -3.65
C GLN A 116 -16.19 11.06 -2.52
N LYS A 117 -17.38 11.55 -2.90
CA LYS A 117 -18.43 11.94 -1.94
C LYS A 117 -19.33 10.78 -1.47
N SER A 118 -19.10 9.58 -1.95
CA SER A 118 -19.96 8.42 -1.64
C SER A 118 -19.43 7.55 -0.49
N LEU A 119 -18.30 7.93 0.14
CA LEU A 119 -17.77 7.19 1.29
C LEU A 119 -18.70 7.34 2.51
N ASN A 120 -18.97 6.23 3.17
CA ASN A 120 -19.69 6.25 4.45
C ASN A 120 -18.72 6.45 5.63
N SER A 121 -19.28 6.61 6.84
CA SER A 121 -18.50 6.89 8.05
C SER A 121 -17.45 5.79 8.36
N ILE A 122 -17.75 4.52 8.07
CA ILE A 122 -16.83 3.43 8.33
C ILE A 122 -15.68 3.42 7.31
N GLU A 123 -15.96 3.75 6.05
CA GLU A 123 -14.92 3.89 5.04
C GLU A 123 -13.97 5.04 5.39
N LEU A 124 -14.49 6.20 5.82
CA LEU A 124 -13.68 7.33 6.28
C LEU A 124 -12.82 6.97 7.50
N GLN A 125 -13.39 6.26 8.47
CA GLN A 125 -12.66 5.80 9.66
C GLN A 125 -11.46 4.91 9.33
N TRP A 126 -11.58 4.08 8.31
CA TRP A 126 -10.55 3.12 7.92
C TRP A 126 -9.68 3.58 6.75
N LEU A 127 -9.92 4.79 6.21
CA LEU A 127 -9.24 5.28 5.02
C LEU A 127 -7.72 5.41 5.22
N ALA A 128 -7.28 6.03 6.33
CA ALA A 128 -5.86 6.10 6.67
C ALA A 128 -5.24 4.72 6.89
N PHE A 129 -5.99 3.80 7.53
CA PHE A 129 -5.51 2.43 7.78
C PHE A 129 -5.30 1.64 6.49
N SER A 130 -6.08 1.91 5.46
CA SER A 130 -5.96 1.19 4.19
C SER A 130 -4.56 1.32 3.56
N ALA A 131 -3.89 2.46 3.76
CA ALA A 131 -2.51 2.64 3.32
C ALA A 131 -1.55 1.67 4.02
N ARG A 132 -1.70 1.50 5.34
CA ARG A 132 -0.94 0.51 6.12
C ARG A 132 -1.25 -0.91 5.67
N TYR A 133 -2.54 -1.21 5.43
CA TYR A 133 -2.97 -2.53 4.98
C TYR A 133 -2.35 -2.91 3.64
N ILE A 134 -2.43 -2.07 2.63
CA ILE A 134 -1.89 -2.37 1.29
C ILE A 134 -0.35 -2.42 1.31
N THR A 135 0.31 -1.56 2.10
CA THR A 135 1.76 -1.61 2.25
C THR A 135 2.21 -2.92 2.92
N TYR A 136 1.48 -3.36 3.96
CA TYR A 136 1.71 -4.67 4.58
C TYR A 136 1.48 -5.83 3.60
N GLU A 137 0.37 -5.81 2.87
CA GLU A 137 0.06 -6.84 1.87
C GLU A 137 1.17 -6.95 0.84
N GLN A 138 1.65 -5.82 0.33
CA GLN A 138 2.72 -5.80 -0.67
C GLN A 138 4.04 -6.32 -0.09
N ALA A 139 4.40 -5.95 1.14
CA ALA A 139 5.56 -6.50 1.83
C ALA A 139 5.45 -8.03 1.98
N LEU A 140 4.30 -8.52 2.40
CA LEU A 140 4.02 -9.95 2.57
C LEU A 140 4.11 -10.70 1.23
N ARG A 141 3.61 -10.14 0.13
CA ARG A 141 3.68 -10.74 -1.21
C ARG A 141 5.13 -10.87 -1.68
N PHE A 142 5.96 -9.84 -1.50
CA PHE A 142 7.39 -9.92 -1.84
C PHE A 142 8.13 -10.95 -0.97
N LEU A 143 7.85 -10.97 0.35
CA LEU A 143 8.45 -11.92 1.28
C LEU A 143 8.08 -13.37 0.92
N MET A 144 6.80 -13.61 0.61
CA MET A 144 6.33 -14.94 0.21
C MET A 144 6.95 -15.39 -1.11
N ASP A 145 7.08 -14.50 -2.09
CA ASP A 145 7.71 -14.85 -3.35
C ASP A 145 9.19 -15.16 -3.16
N TYR A 146 9.90 -14.38 -2.35
CA TYR A 146 11.29 -14.66 -1.98
C TYR A 146 11.44 -16.04 -1.30
N ILE A 147 10.61 -16.37 -0.33
CA ILE A 147 10.59 -17.69 0.35
C ILE A 147 10.30 -18.84 -0.64
N ASN A 148 9.49 -18.57 -1.67
CA ASN A 148 9.11 -19.58 -2.67
C ASN A 148 10.12 -19.70 -3.83
N GLY A 149 11.19 -18.88 -3.85
CA GLY A 149 12.25 -18.94 -4.86
C GLY A 149 12.07 -17.98 -6.03
N ASP A 150 11.41 -16.83 -5.81
CA ASP A 150 11.25 -15.74 -6.77
C ASP A 150 10.55 -16.19 -8.08
N THR A 151 9.38 -16.78 -7.94
CA THR A 151 8.66 -17.41 -9.07
C THR A 151 7.56 -16.53 -9.66
N TYR A 152 7.12 -15.48 -8.95
CA TYR A 152 6.01 -14.62 -9.35
C TYR A 152 6.49 -13.26 -9.90
N TYR A 153 7.27 -12.52 -9.12
CA TYR A 153 7.77 -11.21 -9.53
C TYR A 153 9.04 -11.33 -10.36
N LYS A 154 9.14 -10.49 -11.39
CA LYS A 154 10.40 -10.36 -12.14
C LYS A 154 11.48 -9.75 -11.24
N ILE A 155 12.58 -10.45 -11.06
CA ILE A 155 13.74 -9.99 -10.29
C ILE A 155 14.91 -9.63 -11.21
N ALA A 156 15.72 -8.66 -10.78
CA ALA A 156 16.95 -8.27 -11.47
C ALA A 156 18.21 -8.95 -10.89
N PHE A 157 18.11 -9.38 -9.61
CA PHE A 157 19.19 -10.05 -8.87
C PHE A 157 18.61 -10.89 -7.72
N PRO A 158 19.38 -11.81 -7.09
CA PRO A 158 18.85 -12.84 -6.19
C PRO A 158 18.09 -12.33 -4.96
N GLU A 159 18.47 -11.19 -4.35
CA GLU A 159 17.83 -10.64 -3.16
C GLU A 159 16.80 -9.54 -3.47
N HIS A 160 16.41 -9.35 -4.73
CA HIS A 160 15.57 -8.22 -5.13
C HIS A 160 14.23 -8.17 -4.36
N ASN A 161 13.53 -9.31 -4.23
CA ASN A 161 12.28 -9.36 -3.48
C ASN A 161 12.49 -9.19 -1.96
N LEU A 162 13.63 -9.58 -1.41
CA LEU A 162 13.95 -9.31 -0.02
C LEU A 162 14.17 -7.80 0.22
N ILE A 163 14.89 -7.12 -0.67
CA ILE A 163 15.07 -5.66 -0.61
C ILE A 163 13.71 -4.96 -0.71
N ARG A 164 12.85 -5.36 -1.63
CA ARG A 164 11.49 -4.84 -1.73
C ARG A 164 10.70 -5.06 -0.43
N THR A 165 10.80 -6.26 0.16
CA THR A 165 10.17 -6.55 1.46
C THR A 165 10.64 -5.56 2.53
N CYS A 166 11.96 -5.38 2.67
CA CYS A 166 12.53 -4.46 3.67
C CYS A 166 12.10 -3.01 3.43
N ALA A 167 12.09 -2.55 2.18
CA ALA A 167 11.64 -1.21 1.82
C ALA A 167 10.15 -0.99 2.17
N GLN A 168 9.28 -1.97 1.85
CA GLN A 168 7.85 -1.86 2.19
C GLN A 168 7.60 -1.94 3.70
N LEU A 169 8.34 -2.78 4.44
CA LEU A 169 8.23 -2.81 5.91
C LEU A 169 8.68 -1.50 6.54
N HIS A 170 9.74 -0.88 6.02
CA HIS A 170 10.20 0.41 6.51
C HIS A 170 9.22 1.55 6.19
N LEU A 171 8.63 1.55 4.99
CA LEU A 171 7.54 2.47 4.64
C LEU A 171 6.34 2.30 5.56
N LEU A 172 5.99 1.05 5.90
CA LEU A 172 4.91 0.75 6.84
C LEU A 172 5.21 1.27 8.25
N GLU A 173 6.44 1.11 8.74
CA GLU A 173 6.90 1.69 10.02
C GLU A 173 6.75 3.21 10.02
N SER A 174 7.15 3.89 8.95
CA SER A 174 6.98 5.33 8.80
C SER A 174 5.50 5.77 8.79
N MET A 175 4.60 4.98 8.19
CA MET A 175 3.15 5.22 8.26
C MET A 175 2.60 5.01 9.68
N GLU A 176 3.12 4.02 10.42
CA GLU A 176 2.72 3.74 11.80
C GLU A 176 3.12 4.87 12.74
N GLU A 177 4.33 5.40 12.59
CA GLU A 177 4.81 6.56 13.37
C GLU A 177 3.98 7.82 13.12
N GLN A 178 3.45 8.00 11.91
CA GLN A 178 2.67 9.17 11.49
C GLN A 178 1.15 8.92 11.49
N TYR A 179 0.69 7.78 12.00
CA TYR A 179 -0.69 7.33 11.84
C TYR A 179 -1.73 8.30 12.43
N ASP A 180 -1.48 8.84 13.61
CA ASP A 180 -2.38 9.82 14.25
C ASP A 180 -2.52 11.09 13.40
N ALA A 181 -1.43 11.55 12.79
CA ALA A 181 -1.47 12.70 11.88
C ALA A 181 -2.24 12.39 10.58
N MET A 182 -2.09 11.18 10.03
CA MET A 182 -2.87 10.73 8.88
C MET A 182 -4.38 10.71 9.20
N CYS A 183 -4.76 10.17 10.36
CA CYS A 183 -6.15 10.14 10.82
C CYS A 183 -6.71 11.57 11.03
N ALA A 184 -5.93 12.46 11.61
CA ALA A 184 -6.35 13.85 11.82
C ALA A 184 -6.59 14.58 10.49
N ILE A 185 -5.75 14.34 9.48
CA ILE A 185 -5.93 14.89 8.13
C ILE A 185 -7.24 14.39 7.49
N ILE A 186 -7.50 13.07 7.57
CA ILE A 186 -8.75 12.53 7.01
C ILE A 186 -9.97 13.12 7.72
N LEU A 187 -9.93 13.27 9.05
CA LEU A 187 -11.02 13.86 9.83
C LEU A 187 -11.26 15.34 9.48
N GLU A 188 -10.19 16.10 9.23
CA GLU A 188 -10.26 17.52 8.82
C GLU A 188 -10.91 17.70 7.44
N LEU A 189 -10.66 16.76 6.52
CA LEU A 189 -11.06 16.85 5.12
C LEU A 189 -12.41 16.17 4.80
N SER A 190 -13.00 15.42 5.74
CA SER A 190 -14.25 14.63 5.56
C SER A 190 -15.55 15.35 5.90
#